data_8884e834394c169549f9f8a920099c4b
#
_entry.id   8884e834394c169549f9f8a920099c4b
#
_cell.length_a   1.000
_cell.length_b   1.000
_cell.length_c   1.000
_cell.angle_alpha   90.00
_cell.angle_beta   90.00
_cell.angle_gamma   90.00
#
_symmetry.space_group_name_H-M   'P 1'
#
loop_
_entity.id
_entity.type
_entity.pdbx_description
1 polymer ?
#
loop_
_entity_poly.entity_id
_entity_poly.type
_entity_poly.pdbx_seq_one_letter_code
_entity_poly.pdbx_strand_id
1 'polypeptide(L)'
;MAQFADRVVTDQAEIDRIKEMILVLDEEARVEVELDDGRILTGAVAIKPTLQVFHDPQGNEGINGVLRLDDALEPERPHFIGLASVRRVRRLEPGQHTILRRED
;
A
#
# COMPACT_ATOMS: atom_id res chain seq x y z
N MET A 1 -15.11 8.98 -15.57
CA MET A 1 -15.74 8.89 -14.26
C MET A 1 -14.73 9.16 -13.17
N ALA A 2 -15.07 9.98 -12.22
CA ALA A 2 -14.14 10.35 -11.17
C ALA A 2 -14.01 9.23 -10.14
N GLN A 3 -12.79 9.02 -9.66
CA GLN A 3 -12.50 8.13 -8.55
C GLN A 3 -12.20 9.00 -7.35
N PHE A 4 -12.60 8.54 -6.17
CA PHE A 4 -12.43 9.31 -4.95
C PHE A 4 -11.50 8.59 -3.98
N ALA A 5 -10.68 9.36 -3.28
CA ALA A 5 -9.77 8.86 -2.26
C ALA A 5 -9.76 9.86 -1.12
N ASP A 6 -9.41 9.40 0.09
CA ASP A 6 -9.30 10.30 1.21
C ASP A 6 -8.19 11.31 1.01
N ARG A 7 -7.23 10.99 0.17
CA ARG A 7 -6.01 11.76 0.02
C ARG A 7 -5.48 11.62 -1.39
N VAL A 8 -4.98 12.72 -1.94
CA VAL A 8 -4.30 12.70 -3.24
C VAL A 8 -3.01 13.49 -3.11
N VAL A 9 -2.04 13.19 -3.98
CA VAL A 9 -0.78 13.92 -3.98
C VAL A 9 -0.61 14.60 -5.33
N THR A 10 -0.01 15.79 -5.30
CA THR A 10 0.26 16.57 -6.50
C THR A 10 1.74 16.93 -6.61
N ASP A 11 2.47 16.83 -5.50
CA ASP A 11 3.89 17.15 -5.47
C ASP A 11 4.69 16.05 -6.17
N GLN A 12 5.60 16.45 -7.05
CA GLN A 12 6.33 15.48 -7.84
C GLN A 12 7.19 14.55 -6.99
N ALA A 13 7.78 15.07 -5.91
CA ALA A 13 8.60 14.23 -5.03
C ALA A 13 7.76 13.14 -4.37
N GLU A 14 6.53 13.48 -3.97
CA GLU A 14 5.63 12.50 -3.39
C GLU A 14 5.19 11.48 -4.43
N ILE A 15 4.91 11.92 -5.64
CA ILE A 15 4.53 11.00 -6.71
C ILE A 15 5.67 10.04 -7.01
N ASP A 16 6.90 10.55 -7.05
CA ASP A 16 8.06 9.71 -7.31
C ASP A 16 8.26 8.68 -6.19
N ARG A 17 8.02 9.09 -4.95
CA ARG A 17 8.12 8.19 -3.81
C ARG A 17 7.12 7.03 -3.95
N ILE A 18 5.90 7.34 -4.37
CA ILE A 18 4.89 6.31 -4.57
C ILE A 18 5.27 5.39 -5.72
N LYS A 19 5.84 5.94 -6.80
CA LYS A 19 6.30 5.13 -7.91
C LYS A 19 7.37 4.13 -7.46
N GLU A 20 8.29 4.57 -6.62
CA GLU A 20 9.32 3.67 -6.12
C GLU A 20 8.74 2.58 -5.25
N MET A 21 7.73 2.94 -4.45
CA MET A 21 7.04 1.96 -3.62
C MET A 21 6.43 0.86 -4.48
N ILE A 22 5.81 1.25 -5.59
CA ILE A 22 5.15 0.29 -6.47
C ILE A 22 6.14 -0.73 -7.04
N LEU A 23 7.40 -0.34 -7.20
CA LEU A 23 8.42 -1.25 -7.74
C LEU A 23 8.63 -2.49 -6.88
N VAL A 24 8.34 -2.40 -5.57
CA VAL A 24 8.51 -3.56 -4.69
C VAL A 24 7.18 -4.21 -4.35
N LEU A 25 6.08 -3.75 -4.95
CA LEU A 25 4.75 -4.27 -4.68
C LEU A 25 4.29 -5.16 -5.83
N ASP A 26 5.13 -6.11 -6.19
CA ASP A 26 4.78 -7.06 -7.24
C ASP A 26 3.70 -8.01 -6.77
N GLU A 27 2.93 -8.51 -7.71
CA GLU A 27 1.86 -9.45 -7.42
C GLU A 27 2.42 -10.63 -6.64
N GLU A 28 1.74 -10.98 -5.56
CA GLU A 28 2.08 -12.07 -4.66
C GLU A 28 3.32 -11.82 -3.80
N ALA A 29 3.94 -10.65 -3.90
CA ALA A 29 5.05 -10.32 -3.02
C ALA A 29 4.56 -10.23 -1.58
N ARG A 30 5.36 -10.74 -0.66
CA ARG A 30 5.06 -10.62 0.76
C ARG A 30 5.75 -9.39 1.28
N VAL A 31 4.97 -8.53 1.94
CA VAL A 31 5.48 -7.22 2.35
C VAL A 31 4.94 -6.85 3.73
N GLU A 32 5.68 -5.95 4.35
CA GLU A 32 5.25 -5.26 5.56
C GLU A 32 5.03 -3.82 5.17
N VAL A 33 3.86 -3.29 5.49
CA VAL A 33 3.47 -1.93 5.11
C VAL A 33 3.24 -1.12 6.38
N GLU A 34 3.95 -0.02 6.51
CA GLU A 34 3.78 0.89 7.64
C GLU A 34 2.98 2.09 7.16
N LEU A 35 1.89 2.40 7.86
CA LEU A 35 1.01 3.51 7.52
C LEU A 35 1.40 4.76 8.29
N ASP A 36 0.93 5.90 7.81
CA ASP A 36 1.22 7.19 8.45
C ASP A 36 0.74 7.25 9.90
N ASP A 37 -0.30 6.51 10.23
CA ASP A 37 -0.81 6.50 11.61
C ASP A 37 -0.08 5.51 12.51
N GLY A 38 0.97 4.88 12.00
CA GLY A 38 1.79 3.97 12.80
C GLY A 38 1.38 2.52 12.73
N ARG A 39 0.25 2.20 12.11
CA ARG A 39 -0.16 0.80 11.99
C ARG A 39 0.77 0.08 11.02
N ILE A 40 0.98 -1.19 11.28
CA ILE A 40 1.81 -2.04 10.43
C ILE A 40 0.96 -3.22 10.00
N LEU A 41 0.89 -3.42 8.68
CA LEU A 41 0.15 -4.51 8.09
C LEU A 41 1.11 -5.41 7.34
N THR A 42 0.91 -6.71 7.45
CA THR A 42 1.76 -7.70 6.78
C THR A 42 0.88 -8.60 5.94
N GLY A 43 1.30 -8.86 4.72
CA GLY A 43 0.51 -9.71 3.85
C GLY A 43 1.12 -9.86 2.48
N ALA A 44 0.30 -10.40 1.57
CA ALA A 44 0.69 -10.61 0.19
C ALA A 44 -0.04 -9.62 -0.71
N VAL A 45 0.69 -9.07 -1.67
CA VAL A 45 0.11 -8.15 -2.65
C VAL A 45 -0.79 -8.96 -3.58
N ALA A 46 -2.08 -8.60 -3.64
CA ALA A 46 -3.00 -9.33 -4.50
C ALA A 46 -2.80 -8.99 -5.96
N ILE A 47 -2.62 -7.70 -6.25
CA ILE A 47 -2.42 -7.22 -7.62
C ILE A 47 -1.47 -6.02 -7.50
N LYS A 48 -0.51 -5.94 -8.43
CA LYS A 48 0.42 -4.81 -8.45
C LYS A 48 -0.38 -3.51 -8.62
N PRO A 49 -0.25 -2.54 -7.71
CA PRO A 49 -1.02 -1.30 -7.83
C PRO A 49 -0.49 -0.42 -8.95
N THR A 50 -1.35 0.48 -9.42
CA THR A 50 -0.98 1.44 -10.46
C THR A 50 -1.34 2.84 -9.97
N LEU A 51 -0.69 3.84 -10.54
CA LEU A 51 -1.01 5.23 -10.26
C LEU A 51 -2.24 5.62 -11.07
N GLN A 52 -3.14 6.35 -10.43
CA GLN A 52 -4.37 6.81 -11.07
C GLN A 52 -4.71 8.18 -10.54
N VAL A 53 -5.60 8.86 -11.26
CA VAL A 53 -6.09 10.17 -10.84
C VAL A 53 -7.31 9.98 -9.95
N PHE A 54 -7.30 10.65 -8.81
CA PHE A 54 -8.38 10.62 -7.84
C PHE A 54 -8.77 12.03 -7.47
N HIS A 55 -9.94 12.17 -6.84
CA HIS A 55 -10.37 13.43 -6.24
C HIS A 55 -10.50 13.21 -4.75
N ASP A 56 -10.04 14.19 -3.95
CA ASP A 56 -10.17 14.10 -2.50
C ASP A 56 -11.54 14.68 -2.08
N PRO A 57 -11.88 14.61 -0.78
CA PRO A 57 -13.19 15.09 -0.34
C PRO A 57 -13.45 16.57 -0.61
N GLN A 58 -12.39 17.37 -0.78
CA GLN A 58 -12.53 18.79 -1.09
C GLN A 58 -12.58 19.05 -2.59
N GLY A 59 -12.55 17.99 -3.42
CA GLY A 59 -12.61 18.14 -4.85
C GLY A 59 -11.27 18.37 -5.53
N ASN A 60 -10.17 18.32 -4.79
CA ASN A 60 -8.84 18.48 -5.38
C ASN A 60 -8.48 17.23 -6.17
N GLU A 61 -7.91 17.43 -7.35
CA GLU A 61 -7.50 16.33 -8.21
C GLU A 61 -6.02 16.04 -8.01
N GLY A 62 -5.66 14.77 -7.93
CA GLY A 62 -4.27 14.39 -7.75
C GLY A 62 -4.08 12.90 -7.93
N ILE A 63 -2.90 12.43 -7.57
CA ILE A 63 -2.47 11.07 -7.83
C ILE A 63 -2.56 10.24 -6.55
N ASN A 64 -2.96 8.99 -6.70
CA ASN A 64 -2.91 8.00 -5.64
C ASN A 64 -2.94 6.62 -6.31
N GLY A 65 -2.94 5.59 -5.53
CA GLY A 65 -3.13 4.22 -5.98
C GLY A 65 -3.69 3.44 -4.84
N VAL A 66 -4.31 2.30 -5.13
CA VAL A 66 -4.87 1.44 -4.09
C VAL A 66 -4.10 0.14 -4.09
N LEU A 67 -3.58 -0.23 -2.93
CA LEU A 67 -2.93 -1.51 -2.71
C LEU A 67 -3.94 -2.44 -2.05
N ARG A 68 -4.16 -3.60 -2.65
CA ARG A 68 -4.88 -4.66 -1.99
C ARG A 68 -3.87 -5.61 -1.37
N LEU A 69 -3.91 -5.74 -0.06
CA LEU A 69 -2.99 -6.59 0.68
C LEU A 69 -3.81 -7.67 1.37
N ASP A 70 -3.58 -8.93 1.02
CA ASP A 70 -4.26 -10.03 1.69
C ASP A 70 -3.48 -10.36 2.95
N ASP A 71 -4.17 -10.34 4.09
CA ASP A 71 -3.55 -10.43 5.40
C ASP A 71 -2.72 -11.71 5.54
N ALA A 72 -1.54 -11.58 6.17
CA ALA A 72 -0.62 -12.72 6.29
C ALA A 72 -1.18 -13.84 7.14
N LEU A 73 -1.98 -13.52 8.15
CA LEU A 73 -2.54 -14.52 9.05
C LEU A 73 -3.94 -14.94 8.64
N GLU A 74 -4.67 -14.07 7.98
CA GLU A 74 -6.03 -14.35 7.52
C GLU A 74 -6.13 -13.95 6.05
N PRO A 75 -5.63 -14.78 5.13
CA PRO A 75 -5.56 -14.38 3.71
C PRO A 75 -6.89 -14.01 3.08
N GLU A 76 -7.99 -14.48 3.62
CA GLU A 76 -9.32 -14.13 3.10
C GLU A 76 -9.76 -12.74 3.55
N ARG A 77 -8.94 -12.05 4.35
CA ARG A 77 -9.24 -10.70 4.81
C ARG A 77 -8.37 -9.70 4.04
N PRO A 78 -8.91 -9.02 3.04
CA PRO A 78 -8.11 -8.04 2.30
C PRO A 78 -8.08 -6.70 3.02
N HIS A 79 -6.95 -6.03 2.87
CA HIS A 79 -6.79 -4.63 3.29
C HIS A 79 -6.67 -3.80 2.03
N PHE A 80 -7.44 -2.72 1.96
CA PHE A 80 -7.36 -1.78 0.84
C PHE A 80 -6.71 -0.49 1.35
N ILE A 81 -5.54 -0.17 0.83
CA ILE A 81 -4.69 0.87 1.38
C ILE A 81 -4.36 1.88 0.30
N GLY A 82 -4.66 3.17 0.56
CA GLY A 82 -4.21 4.23 -0.33
C GLY A 82 -2.71 4.42 -0.21
N LEU A 83 -2.01 4.40 -1.33
CA LEU A 83 -0.55 4.48 -1.29
C LEU A 83 -0.06 5.83 -0.74
N ALA A 84 -0.87 6.88 -0.87
CA ALA A 84 -0.50 8.17 -0.31
C ALA A 84 -0.43 8.15 1.22
N SER A 85 -1.03 7.14 1.85
CA SER A 85 -1.03 7.00 3.31
C SER A 85 0.00 6.01 3.80
N VAL A 86 0.83 5.48 2.91
CA VAL A 86 1.87 4.52 3.27
C VAL A 86 3.17 5.27 3.55
N ARG A 87 3.75 5.02 4.71
CA ARG A 87 5.03 5.61 5.08
C ARG A 87 6.18 4.80 4.54
N ARG A 88 6.08 3.46 4.59
CA ARG A 88 7.20 2.60 4.21
C ARG A 88 6.69 1.22 3.83
N VAL A 89 7.36 0.61 2.86
CA VAL A 89 7.11 -0.78 2.46
C VAL A 89 8.42 -1.52 2.57
N ARG A 90 8.37 -2.73 3.13
CA ARG A 90 9.53 -3.59 3.21
C ARG A 90 9.15 -4.97 2.67
N ARG A 91 9.89 -5.47 1.70
CA ARG A 91 9.70 -6.84 1.21
C ARG A 91 10.23 -7.81 2.23
N LEU A 92 9.50 -8.91 2.41
CA LEU A 92 9.91 -9.95 3.34
C LEU A 92 10.54 -11.09 2.56
N GLU A 93 11.63 -11.60 3.09
CA GLU A 93 12.26 -12.77 2.52
C GLU A 93 11.40 -13.99 2.82
N PRO A 94 11.55 -15.07 2.02
CA PRO A 94 10.82 -16.29 2.31
C PRO A 94 11.08 -16.72 3.76
N GLY A 95 9.98 -16.92 4.50
CA GLY A 95 10.06 -17.35 5.89
C GLY A 95 9.97 -16.23 6.90
N GLN A 96 10.27 -14.98 6.53
CA GLN A 96 10.24 -13.89 7.51
C GLN A 96 8.86 -13.68 8.11
N HIS A 97 7.82 -13.85 7.31
CA HIS A 97 6.47 -13.67 7.83
C HIS A 97 6.14 -14.71 8.90
N THR A 98 6.77 -15.89 8.82
CA THR A 98 6.58 -16.92 9.82
C THR A 98 7.21 -16.49 11.15
N ILE A 99 8.36 -15.86 11.08
CA ILE A 99 9.05 -15.36 12.27
C ILE A 99 8.21 -14.28 12.93
N LEU A 100 7.61 -13.42 12.14
CA LEU A 100 6.82 -12.31 12.68
C LEU A 100 5.65 -12.78 13.50
N ARG A 101 5.16 -13.97 13.21
CA ARG A 101 4.06 -14.47 13.97
C ARG A 101 4.38 -14.83 15.35
N ARG A 102 5.54 -15.11 15.64
CA ARG A 102 5.90 -15.64 16.83
C ARG A 102 6.14 -14.90 17.87
N GLU A 103 6.13 -14.44 17.95
CA GLU A 103 6.52 -13.87 18.70
C GLU A 103 6.21 -13.65 19.55
N ASP A 104 6.16 -14.01 19.37
CA ASP A 104 6.05 -13.97 19.80
C ASP A 104 6.11 -14.03 20.43
#